data_7864e3abdd0350f6074a122fcb5c25e2
#
_entry.id   7864e3abdd0350f6074a122fcb5c25e2
#
_cell.length_a   1.000
_cell.length_b   1.000
_cell.length_c   1.000
_cell.angle_alpha   90.00
_cell.angle_beta   90.00
_cell.angle_gamma   90.00
#
_symmetry.space_group_name_H-M   'P 1'
#
loop_
_entity.id
_entity.type
_entity.pdbx_description
1 polymer ?
#
loop_
_entity_poly.entity_id
_entity_poly.type
_entity_poly.pdbx_seq_one_letter_code
_entity_poly.pdbx_strand_id
1 'polypeptide(L)'
;MDNLPSLLVFGPHTELPPEQILQGFRQDLINRPQLSALKQAVEDLPQFWQVLIKFDSNLSRLPAEKYLKDLGQWVKDGGPFPHHGSKLPNHYALAVTVLLQVIQYTRYLDHLGKGSHRKVLDSVKDGGIQGFCVGFLSAVAVATSESEVDIGPSAAIALRLAVCIGAYVDQDGLYSPSALEYSALAIRWREGDTEQKTAAAKIIQSIPHVSGHPCLLSKAVIR
;
A
#
# COMPACT_ATOMS: atom_id res chain seq x y z
N MET A 1 3.55 -20.37 -24.65
CA MET A 1 2.46 -19.39 -24.51
C MET A 1 2.64 -18.79 -23.13
N ASP A 2 2.99 -17.52 -23.06
CA ASP A 2 3.16 -16.84 -21.79
C ASP A 2 1.80 -16.79 -21.09
N ASN A 3 1.69 -17.39 -19.91
CA ASN A 3 0.47 -17.33 -19.10
C ASN A 3 0.28 -15.91 -18.56
N LEU A 4 -0.25 -15.02 -19.41
CA LEU A 4 -0.64 -13.68 -18.99
C LEU A 4 -1.85 -13.75 -18.06
N PRO A 5 -1.94 -12.88 -17.04
CA PRO A 5 -3.05 -12.89 -16.11
C PRO A 5 -4.32 -12.37 -16.77
N SER A 6 -5.47 -12.89 -16.38
CA SER A 6 -6.78 -12.31 -16.73
C SER A 6 -7.25 -11.26 -15.72
N LEU A 7 -6.64 -11.21 -14.57
CA LEU A 7 -6.92 -10.29 -13.46
C LEU A 7 -5.63 -9.98 -12.71
N LEU A 8 -5.40 -8.73 -12.39
CA LEU A 8 -4.29 -8.30 -11.53
C LEU A 8 -4.85 -7.74 -10.22
N VAL A 9 -4.34 -8.24 -9.10
CA VAL A 9 -4.83 -7.84 -7.76
C VAL A 9 -3.67 -7.35 -6.89
N PHE A 10 -3.82 -6.14 -6.35
CA PHE A 10 -2.93 -5.60 -5.33
C PHE A 10 -3.60 -5.71 -3.96
N GLY A 11 -2.97 -6.44 -3.04
CA GLY A 11 -3.50 -6.74 -1.73
C GLY A 11 -3.41 -5.58 -0.73
N PRO A 12 -3.97 -5.75 0.47
CA PRO A 12 -3.81 -4.81 1.57
C PRO A 12 -2.39 -4.88 2.14
N HIS A 13 -2.11 -3.97 3.09
CA HIS A 13 -0.93 -4.10 3.93
C HIS A 13 -0.91 -5.46 4.63
N THR A 14 0.24 -6.12 4.59
CA THR A 14 0.51 -7.40 5.24
C THR A 14 1.80 -7.30 6.05
N GLU A 15 2.17 -8.38 6.72
CA GLU A 15 3.48 -8.48 7.36
C GLU A 15 4.61 -8.24 6.36
N LEU A 16 5.67 -7.60 6.83
CA LEU A 16 6.85 -7.36 6.01
C LEU A 16 7.53 -8.68 5.63
N PRO A 17 8.02 -8.79 4.39
CA PRO A 17 8.81 -9.92 3.98
C PRO A 17 10.10 -10.06 4.82
N PRO A 18 10.71 -11.25 4.86
CA PRO A 18 12.01 -11.44 5.47
C PRO A 18 13.07 -10.45 4.94
N GLU A 19 14.03 -10.09 5.80
CA GLU A 19 15.08 -9.11 5.50
C GLU A 19 15.79 -9.36 4.16
N GLN A 20 16.11 -10.62 3.87
CA GLN A 20 16.78 -10.99 2.61
C GLN A 20 15.96 -10.60 1.36
N ILE A 21 14.62 -10.72 1.44
CA ILE A 21 13.72 -10.32 0.36
C ILE A 21 13.66 -8.80 0.25
N LEU A 22 13.63 -8.09 1.38
CA LEU A 22 13.65 -6.63 1.42
C LEU A 22 14.93 -6.06 0.81
N GLN A 23 16.08 -6.66 1.11
CA GLN A 23 17.36 -6.30 0.47
C GLN A 23 17.32 -6.52 -1.05
N GLY A 24 16.72 -7.61 -1.50
CA GLY A 24 16.48 -7.84 -2.92
C GLY A 24 15.62 -6.77 -3.57
N PHE A 25 14.55 -6.32 -2.90
CA PHE A 25 13.70 -5.23 -3.39
C PHE A 25 14.45 -3.90 -3.44
N ARG A 26 15.30 -3.63 -2.44
CA ARG A 26 16.17 -2.46 -2.47
C ARG A 26 17.09 -2.46 -3.68
N GLN A 27 17.73 -3.58 -4.00
CA GLN A 27 18.60 -3.72 -5.17
C GLN A 27 17.83 -3.46 -6.46
N ASP A 28 16.60 -3.97 -6.59
CA ASP A 28 15.76 -3.68 -7.74
C ASP A 28 15.42 -2.20 -7.85
N LEU A 29 15.04 -1.55 -6.76
CA LEU A 29 14.74 -0.14 -6.73
C LEU A 29 15.92 0.73 -7.20
N ILE A 30 17.14 0.34 -6.83
CA ILE A 30 18.37 1.08 -7.18
C ILE A 30 18.79 0.81 -8.62
N ASN A 31 18.70 -0.44 -9.07
CA ASN A 31 19.29 -0.87 -10.33
C ASN A 31 18.35 -0.75 -11.53
N ARG A 32 17.07 -0.49 -11.32
CA ARG A 32 16.07 -0.38 -12.39
C ARG A 32 15.82 1.07 -12.78
N PRO A 33 16.25 1.50 -13.98
CA PRO A 33 16.04 2.88 -14.41
C PRO A 33 14.59 3.33 -14.40
N GLN A 34 13.65 2.43 -14.72
CA GLN A 34 12.20 2.72 -14.70
C GLN A 34 11.67 3.03 -13.29
N LEU A 35 12.37 2.66 -12.22
CA LEU A 35 12.01 2.96 -10.83
C LEU A 35 12.74 4.18 -10.27
N SER A 36 13.55 4.89 -11.07
CA SER A 36 14.36 6.03 -10.60
C SER A 36 13.52 7.13 -9.94
N ALA A 37 12.35 7.45 -10.49
CA ALA A 37 11.44 8.44 -9.92
C ALA A 37 10.84 7.96 -8.58
N LEU A 38 10.52 6.67 -8.45
CA LEU A 38 10.06 6.10 -7.18
C LEU A 38 11.18 6.11 -6.14
N LYS A 39 12.40 5.71 -6.52
CA LYS A 39 13.60 5.79 -5.66
C LYS A 39 13.78 7.21 -5.12
N GLN A 40 13.80 8.20 -6.02
CA GLN A 40 13.94 9.61 -5.64
C GLN A 40 12.81 10.05 -4.70
N ALA A 41 11.57 9.62 -4.97
CA ALA A 41 10.43 9.95 -4.10
C ALA A 41 10.59 9.39 -2.69
N VAL A 42 11.16 8.20 -2.52
CA VAL A 42 11.45 7.63 -1.19
C VAL A 42 12.55 8.45 -0.48
N GLU A 43 13.61 8.82 -1.19
CA GLU A 43 14.70 9.64 -0.64
C GLU A 43 14.22 11.04 -0.24
N ASP A 44 13.24 11.61 -0.94
CA ASP A 44 12.66 12.92 -0.70
C ASP A 44 11.51 12.93 0.32
N LEU A 45 11.12 11.78 0.89
CA LEU A 45 10.02 11.72 1.86
C LEU A 45 10.19 12.66 3.06
N PRO A 46 11.40 12.87 3.63
CA PRO A 46 11.57 13.84 4.71
C PRO A 46 11.22 15.27 4.28
N GLN A 47 11.63 15.70 3.09
CA GLN A 47 11.31 17.01 2.55
C GLN A 47 9.81 17.13 2.24
N PHE A 48 9.22 16.08 1.67
CA PHE A 48 7.79 16.00 1.44
C PHE A 48 7.01 16.14 2.75
N TRP A 49 7.44 15.48 3.82
CA TRP A 49 6.85 15.61 5.15
C TRP A 49 6.89 17.05 5.67
N GLN A 50 8.04 17.74 5.51
CA GLN A 50 8.17 19.14 5.89
C GLN A 50 7.21 20.07 5.12
N VAL A 51 6.89 19.74 3.89
CA VAL A 51 5.87 20.47 3.12
C VAL A 51 4.47 20.15 3.66
N LEU A 52 4.17 18.90 3.94
CA LEU A 52 2.85 18.46 4.41
C LEU A 52 2.47 19.12 5.76
N ILE A 53 3.39 19.18 6.73
CA ILE A 53 3.14 19.84 8.02
C ILE A 53 2.97 21.35 7.93
N LYS A 54 3.43 21.99 6.85
CA LYS A 54 3.14 23.42 6.60
C LYS A 54 1.70 23.64 6.17
N PHE A 55 1.08 22.68 5.52
CA PHE A 55 -0.34 22.72 5.13
C PHE A 55 -1.24 22.37 6.33
N ASP A 56 -0.84 21.39 7.13
CA ASP A 56 -1.55 20.98 8.35
C ASP A 56 -0.58 20.80 9.51
N SER A 57 -0.48 21.83 10.36
CA SER A 57 0.43 21.83 11.51
C SER A 57 0.12 20.77 12.56
N ASN A 58 -1.10 20.21 12.58
CA ASN A 58 -1.47 19.16 13.51
C ASN A 58 -0.67 17.87 13.24
N LEU A 59 -0.28 17.62 11.99
CA LEU A 59 0.54 16.48 11.61
C LEU A 59 1.94 16.52 12.24
N SER A 60 2.42 17.68 12.68
CA SER A 60 3.72 17.81 13.35
C SER A 60 3.83 17.03 14.68
N ARG A 61 2.69 16.60 15.23
CA ARG A 61 2.61 15.76 16.44
C ARG A 61 2.95 14.29 16.18
N LEU A 62 2.92 13.88 14.91
CA LEU A 62 3.27 12.52 14.50
C LEU A 62 4.80 12.38 14.44
N PRO A 63 5.38 11.27 14.91
CA PRO A 63 6.82 11.00 14.82
C PRO A 63 7.25 10.56 13.40
N ALA A 64 6.58 11.05 12.37
CA ALA A 64 6.72 10.56 10.99
C ALA A 64 8.08 10.89 10.38
N GLU A 65 8.66 12.04 10.72
CA GLU A 65 9.95 12.47 10.15
C GLU A 65 11.05 11.42 10.31
N LYS A 66 11.14 10.82 11.50
CA LYS A 66 12.12 9.77 11.78
C LYS A 66 11.90 8.55 10.88
N TYR A 67 10.65 8.06 10.81
CA TYR A 67 10.32 6.86 10.02
C TYR A 67 10.61 7.06 8.54
N LEU A 68 10.21 8.19 8.00
CA LEU A 68 10.41 8.52 6.59
C LEU A 68 11.89 8.76 6.26
N LYS A 69 12.64 9.38 7.18
CA LYS A 69 14.09 9.55 7.04
C LYS A 69 14.81 8.21 7.05
N ASP A 70 14.48 7.32 7.98
CA ASP A 70 15.10 6.00 8.09
C ASP A 70 14.84 5.16 6.83
N LEU A 71 13.62 5.25 6.24
CA LEU A 71 13.30 4.58 4.97
C LEU A 71 14.15 5.14 3.81
N GLY A 72 14.23 6.45 3.68
CA GLY A 72 15.05 7.10 2.65
C GLY A 72 16.54 6.74 2.81
N GLN A 73 17.03 6.70 4.05
CA GLN A 73 18.41 6.34 4.36
C GLN A 73 18.69 4.87 4.04
N TRP A 74 17.77 3.96 4.35
CA TRP A 74 17.88 2.56 3.95
C TRP A 74 17.99 2.39 2.44
N VAL A 75 17.21 3.12 1.67
CA VAL A 75 17.31 3.09 0.19
C VAL A 75 18.68 3.58 -0.25
N LYS A 76 19.17 4.68 0.30
CA LYS A 76 20.42 5.32 -0.10
C LYS A 76 21.66 4.54 0.34
N ASP A 77 21.76 4.24 1.63
CA ASP A 77 22.98 3.74 2.27
C ASP A 77 22.98 2.22 2.47
N GLY A 78 21.80 1.59 2.48
CA GLY A 78 21.65 0.16 2.80
C GLY A 78 21.58 -0.10 4.29
N GLY A 79 22.03 -1.28 4.69
CA GLY A 79 21.88 -1.75 6.06
C GLY A 79 20.56 -2.51 6.26
N PRO A 80 20.23 -2.91 7.50
CA PRO A 80 19.00 -3.60 7.80
C PRO A 80 17.78 -2.72 7.52
N PHE A 81 16.68 -3.34 7.11
CA PHE A 81 15.43 -2.61 6.91
C PHE A 81 14.98 -1.98 8.24
N PRO A 82 14.56 -0.70 8.25
CA PRO A 82 14.19 -0.03 9.49
C PRO A 82 12.90 -0.61 10.08
N HIS A 83 13.07 -1.51 11.06
CA HIS A 83 11.98 -2.05 11.85
C HIS A 83 11.71 -1.15 13.05
N HIS A 84 10.49 -0.64 13.15
CA HIS A 84 10.09 0.28 14.21
C HIS A 84 9.11 -0.38 15.21
N GLY A 85 9.38 -1.63 15.58
CA GLY A 85 8.55 -2.40 16.51
C GLY A 85 7.44 -3.22 15.83
N SER A 86 6.57 -3.80 16.65
CA SER A 86 5.53 -4.73 16.16
C SER A 86 4.36 -4.04 15.45
N LYS A 87 4.12 -2.78 15.73
CA LYS A 87 3.04 -1.99 15.12
C LYS A 87 3.63 -0.78 14.40
N LEU A 88 3.64 -0.83 13.09
CA LEU A 88 4.08 0.27 12.26
C LEU A 88 2.97 1.33 12.14
N PRO A 89 3.31 2.63 12.24
CA PRO A 89 2.32 3.68 11.99
C PRO A 89 1.89 3.67 10.52
N ASN A 90 0.64 4.07 10.26
CA ASN A 90 0.03 3.97 8.93
C ASN A 90 0.77 4.80 7.88
N HIS A 91 1.24 6.01 8.22
CA HIS A 91 2.01 6.86 7.29
C HIS A 91 3.28 6.17 6.77
N TYR A 92 3.86 5.25 7.53
CA TYR A 92 5.01 4.45 7.13
C TYR A 92 4.59 3.14 6.46
N ALA A 93 3.69 2.38 7.11
CA ALA A 93 3.25 1.06 6.65
C ALA A 93 2.62 1.09 5.25
N LEU A 94 1.74 2.09 4.99
CA LEU A 94 1.09 2.22 3.69
C LEU A 94 2.09 2.61 2.59
N ALA A 95 3.04 3.51 2.89
CA ALA A 95 4.10 3.88 1.95
C ALA A 95 5.00 2.69 1.59
N VAL A 96 5.43 1.91 2.59
CA VAL A 96 6.21 0.69 2.37
C VAL A 96 5.44 -0.32 1.54
N THR A 97 4.14 -0.49 1.78
CA THR A 97 3.31 -1.42 1.01
C THR A 97 3.27 -1.03 -0.47
N VAL A 98 3.03 0.24 -0.80
CA VAL A 98 3.06 0.72 -2.20
C VAL A 98 4.42 0.47 -2.83
N LEU A 99 5.50 0.82 -2.12
CA LEU A 99 6.88 0.61 -2.58
C LEU A 99 7.12 -0.86 -2.95
N LEU A 100 6.82 -1.78 -2.03
CA LEU A 100 7.07 -3.21 -2.24
C LEU A 100 6.21 -3.80 -3.35
N GLN A 101 4.93 -3.42 -3.43
CA GLN A 101 4.02 -3.91 -4.46
C GLN A 101 4.43 -3.49 -5.87
N VAL A 102 4.89 -2.25 -6.04
CA VAL A 102 5.35 -1.77 -7.34
C VAL A 102 6.64 -2.48 -7.75
N ILE A 103 7.58 -2.70 -6.83
CA ILE A 103 8.80 -3.46 -7.11
C ILE A 103 8.46 -4.90 -7.47
N GLN A 104 7.54 -5.55 -6.75
CA GLN A 104 7.07 -6.90 -7.10
C GLN A 104 6.45 -6.96 -8.49
N TYR A 105 5.65 -5.95 -8.85
CA TYR A 105 5.09 -5.86 -10.19
C TYR A 105 6.17 -5.73 -11.26
N THR A 106 7.18 -4.90 -11.07
CA THR A 106 8.28 -4.78 -12.03
C THR A 106 9.10 -6.07 -12.15
N ARG A 107 9.30 -6.81 -11.05
CA ARG A 107 9.90 -8.16 -11.10
C ARG A 107 9.05 -9.13 -11.93
N TYR A 108 7.75 -9.07 -11.76
CA TYR A 108 6.83 -9.89 -12.56
C TYR A 108 6.97 -9.58 -14.05
N LEU A 109 7.07 -8.30 -14.43
CA LEU A 109 7.29 -7.91 -15.83
C LEU A 109 8.59 -8.46 -16.39
N ASP A 110 9.67 -8.51 -15.60
CA ASP A 110 10.94 -9.08 -16.07
C ASP A 110 10.83 -10.57 -16.43
N HIS A 111 10.04 -11.34 -15.68
CA HIS A 111 9.79 -12.75 -16.02
C HIS A 111 9.02 -12.90 -17.34
N LEU A 112 8.24 -11.90 -17.73
CA LEU A 112 7.51 -11.89 -19.00
C LEU A 112 8.32 -11.29 -20.16
N GLY A 113 9.45 -10.61 -19.87
CA GLY A 113 10.32 -9.97 -20.86
C GLY A 113 9.97 -8.51 -21.16
N LYS A 114 10.83 -7.84 -21.92
CA LYS A 114 10.70 -6.42 -22.24
C LYS A 114 9.37 -6.08 -22.93
N GLY A 115 8.78 -4.95 -22.57
CA GLY A 115 7.52 -4.45 -23.14
C GLY A 115 6.30 -5.27 -22.73
N SER A 116 6.42 -6.06 -21.64
CA SER A 116 5.33 -6.89 -21.16
C SER A 116 4.24 -6.10 -20.44
N HIS A 117 4.53 -4.89 -19.96
CA HIS A 117 3.54 -4.07 -19.26
C HIS A 117 2.27 -3.87 -20.10
N ARG A 118 2.42 -3.44 -21.36
CA ARG A 118 1.26 -3.25 -22.26
C ARG A 118 0.52 -4.56 -22.51
N LYS A 119 1.24 -5.67 -22.69
CA LYS A 119 0.64 -7.00 -22.85
C LYS A 119 -0.18 -7.41 -21.62
N VAL A 120 0.33 -7.13 -20.42
CA VAL A 120 -0.38 -7.38 -19.16
C VAL A 120 -1.64 -6.51 -19.10
N LEU A 121 -1.55 -5.21 -19.37
CA LEU A 121 -2.72 -4.33 -19.39
C LEU A 121 -3.79 -4.82 -20.38
N ASP A 122 -3.36 -5.24 -21.57
CA ASP A 122 -4.27 -5.76 -22.59
C ASP A 122 -4.91 -7.11 -22.17
N SER A 123 -4.17 -7.96 -21.47
CA SER A 123 -4.66 -9.26 -21.00
C SER A 123 -5.69 -9.16 -19.88
N VAL A 124 -5.62 -8.11 -19.05
CA VAL A 124 -6.56 -7.91 -17.94
C VAL A 124 -7.77 -7.04 -18.29
N LYS A 125 -8.00 -6.74 -19.58
CA LYS A 125 -9.14 -5.88 -19.99
C LYS A 125 -10.49 -6.35 -19.49
N ASP A 126 -10.70 -7.66 -19.46
CA ASP A 126 -11.98 -8.25 -19.05
C ASP A 126 -12.08 -8.43 -17.52
N GLY A 127 -10.99 -8.81 -16.85
CA GLY A 127 -10.95 -9.02 -15.41
C GLY A 127 -10.58 -7.78 -14.61
N GLY A 128 -9.85 -6.87 -15.22
CA GLY A 128 -9.44 -5.60 -14.64
C GLY A 128 -8.19 -5.67 -13.77
N ILE A 129 -7.86 -4.49 -13.24
CA ILE A 129 -6.86 -4.31 -12.20
C ILE A 129 -7.58 -3.89 -10.94
N GLN A 130 -7.41 -4.66 -9.88
CA GLN A 130 -8.09 -4.43 -8.60
C GLN A 130 -7.08 -4.11 -7.51
N GLY A 131 -7.45 -3.20 -6.64
CA GLY A 131 -6.68 -2.88 -5.43
C GLY A 131 -7.55 -2.97 -4.20
N PHE A 132 -7.05 -3.65 -3.17
CA PHE A 132 -7.73 -3.76 -1.89
C PHE A 132 -7.01 -2.93 -0.82
N CYS A 133 -7.74 -2.04 -0.12
CA CYS A 133 -7.16 -1.11 0.84
C CYS A 133 -6.07 -0.22 0.18
N VAL A 134 -4.87 -0.13 0.78
CA VAL A 134 -3.73 0.60 0.20
C VAL A 134 -3.31 0.06 -1.18
N GLY A 135 -3.55 -1.21 -1.46
CA GLY A 135 -3.29 -1.80 -2.77
C GLY A 135 -4.02 -1.11 -3.92
N PHE A 136 -5.09 -0.35 -3.63
CA PHE A 136 -5.75 0.51 -4.61
C PHE A 136 -4.79 1.54 -5.21
N LEU A 137 -3.90 2.14 -4.41
CA LEU A 137 -2.92 3.11 -4.89
C LEU A 137 -1.92 2.47 -5.86
N SER A 138 -1.44 1.26 -5.54
CA SER A 138 -0.57 0.49 -6.43
C SER A 138 -1.28 0.08 -7.71
N ALA A 139 -2.54 -0.34 -7.61
CA ALA A 139 -3.38 -0.69 -8.77
C ALA A 139 -3.55 0.51 -9.71
N VAL A 140 -3.87 1.69 -9.17
CA VAL A 140 -4.00 2.94 -9.95
C VAL A 140 -2.67 3.30 -10.60
N ALA A 141 -1.55 3.27 -9.84
CA ALA A 141 -0.23 3.59 -10.38
C ALA A 141 0.11 2.71 -11.58
N VAL A 142 -0.17 1.40 -11.51
CA VAL A 142 0.07 0.46 -12.61
C VAL A 142 -0.91 0.68 -13.76
N ALA A 143 -2.20 0.85 -13.49
CA ALA A 143 -3.22 0.99 -14.51
C ALA A 143 -3.11 2.30 -15.32
N THR A 144 -2.58 3.37 -14.71
CA THR A 144 -2.40 4.68 -15.35
C THR A 144 -1.07 4.83 -16.07
N SER A 145 -0.15 3.88 -15.93
CA SER A 145 1.11 3.87 -16.64
C SER A 145 0.92 3.34 -18.07
N GLU A 146 1.31 4.10 -19.08
CA GLU A 146 1.19 3.67 -20.48
C GLU A 146 2.31 2.71 -20.88
N SER A 147 3.46 2.83 -20.22
CA SER A 147 4.67 2.05 -20.47
C SER A 147 5.42 1.73 -19.19
N GLU A 148 6.43 0.85 -19.25
CA GLU A 148 7.26 0.48 -18.10
C GLU A 148 8.00 1.70 -17.49
N VAL A 149 8.34 2.71 -18.28
CA VAL A 149 9.04 3.91 -17.79
C VAL A 149 8.12 4.84 -16.99
N ASP A 150 6.80 4.75 -17.18
CA ASP A 150 5.81 5.57 -16.49
C ASP A 150 5.45 5.00 -15.10
N ILE A 151 5.80 3.74 -14.84
CA ILE A 151 5.49 3.06 -13.57
C ILE A 151 6.15 3.80 -12.39
N GLY A 152 7.42 4.20 -12.53
CA GLY A 152 8.13 4.91 -11.46
C GLY A 152 7.51 6.24 -11.09
N PRO A 153 7.25 7.16 -12.05
CA PRO A 153 6.55 8.41 -11.80
C PRO A 153 5.16 8.23 -11.18
N SER A 154 4.33 7.33 -11.71
CA SER A 154 3.00 7.04 -11.17
C SER A 154 3.07 6.47 -9.74
N ALA A 155 4.01 5.56 -9.49
CA ALA A 155 4.25 5.00 -8.17
C ALA A 155 4.79 6.02 -7.17
N ALA A 156 5.57 7.00 -7.60
CA ALA A 156 6.05 8.10 -6.76
C ALA A 156 4.89 8.97 -6.24
N ILE A 157 3.86 9.18 -7.06
CA ILE A 157 2.63 9.87 -6.67
C ILE A 157 1.86 9.00 -5.67
N ALA A 158 1.66 7.72 -5.99
CA ALA A 158 0.96 6.78 -5.12
C ALA A 158 1.62 6.64 -3.74
N LEU A 159 2.96 6.61 -3.68
CA LEU A 159 3.76 6.59 -2.45
C LEU A 159 3.47 7.81 -1.57
N ARG A 160 3.50 9.02 -2.14
CA ARG A 160 3.21 10.25 -1.41
C ARG A 160 1.76 10.30 -0.90
N LEU A 161 0.81 9.85 -1.72
CA LEU A 161 -0.59 9.73 -1.30
C LEU A 161 -0.74 8.72 -0.14
N ALA A 162 -0.01 7.61 -0.17
CA ALA A 162 -0.01 6.64 0.92
C ALA A 162 0.50 7.26 2.24
N VAL A 163 1.56 8.08 2.20
CA VAL A 163 2.02 8.84 3.37
C VAL A 163 0.94 9.79 3.87
N CYS A 164 0.29 10.55 2.99
CA CYS A 164 -0.77 11.49 3.37
C CYS A 164 -1.94 10.76 4.04
N ILE A 165 -2.48 9.73 3.39
CA ILE A 165 -3.61 8.96 3.92
C ILE A 165 -3.24 8.36 5.27
N GLY A 166 -2.07 7.73 5.38
CA GLY A 166 -1.61 7.14 6.62
C GLY A 166 -1.41 8.16 7.74
N ALA A 167 -0.91 9.36 7.42
CA ALA A 167 -0.73 10.42 8.38
C ALA A 167 -2.07 10.91 8.97
N TYR A 168 -3.10 11.08 8.14
CA TYR A 168 -4.42 11.48 8.63
C TYR A 168 -5.08 10.36 9.46
N VAL A 169 -4.92 9.11 9.09
CA VAL A 169 -5.40 7.98 9.89
C VAL A 169 -4.69 7.92 11.26
N ASP A 170 -3.37 8.14 11.29
CA ASP A 170 -2.60 8.16 12.54
C ASP A 170 -2.97 9.37 13.41
N GLN A 171 -3.26 10.52 12.79
CA GLN A 171 -3.71 11.72 13.48
C GLN A 171 -5.06 11.51 14.18
N ASP A 172 -6.04 10.90 13.50
CA ASP A 172 -7.35 10.59 14.09
C ASP A 172 -7.20 9.68 15.31
N GLY A 173 -6.30 8.72 15.27
CA GLY A 173 -5.98 7.83 16.40
C GLY A 173 -5.41 8.57 17.63
N LEU A 174 -4.72 9.70 17.45
CA LEU A 174 -4.22 10.51 18.55
C LEU A 174 -5.32 11.34 19.24
N TYR A 175 -6.36 11.72 18.51
CA TYR A 175 -7.44 12.59 19.01
C TYR A 175 -8.62 11.84 19.62
N SER A 176 -8.66 10.50 19.50
CA SER A 176 -9.68 9.68 20.15
C SER A 176 -9.16 9.14 21.49
N PRO A 177 -9.46 9.82 22.64
CA PRO A 177 -8.99 9.39 23.96
C PRO A 177 -9.62 8.05 24.39
N SER A 178 -10.68 7.65 23.72
CA SER A 178 -11.33 6.34 23.86
C SER A 178 -10.92 5.42 22.72
N ALA A 179 -9.67 5.51 22.25
CA ALA A 179 -9.15 4.58 21.27
C ALA A 179 -9.14 3.16 21.83
N LEU A 180 -10.34 2.61 21.99
CA LEU A 180 -10.60 1.22 21.77
C LEU A 180 -9.90 0.94 20.43
N GLU A 181 -8.96 0.02 20.44
CA GLU A 181 -8.25 -0.39 19.25
C GLU A 181 -9.27 -0.64 18.15
N TYR A 182 -9.41 0.31 17.22
CA TYR A 182 -10.24 0.13 16.05
C TYR A 182 -9.54 -0.90 15.18
N SER A 183 -9.88 -2.15 15.41
CA SER A 183 -9.42 -3.24 14.57
C SER A 183 -10.38 -3.34 13.38
N ALA A 184 -9.89 -3.12 12.17
CA ALA A 184 -10.65 -3.43 10.98
C ALA A 184 -10.70 -4.95 10.82
N LEU A 185 -11.90 -5.53 10.78
CA LEU A 185 -12.10 -6.95 10.54
C LEU A 185 -12.54 -7.16 9.09
N ALA A 186 -11.71 -7.85 8.30
CA ALA A 186 -12.09 -8.28 6.97
C ALA A 186 -12.70 -9.68 7.03
N ILE A 187 -13.98 -9.80 6.68
CA ILE A 187 -14.67 -11.07 6.65
C ILE A 187 -14.93 -11.46 5.19
N ARG A 188 -14.56 -12.67 4.82
CA ARG A 188 -14.81 -13.23 3.48
C ARG A 188 -15.71 -14.45 3.59
N TRP A 189 -16.59 -14.62 2.61
CA TRP A 189 -17.38 -15.85 2.43
C TRP A 189 -17.46 -16.17 0.94
N ARG A 190 -17.71 -17.45 0.61
CA ARG A 190 -17.96 -17.87 -0.78
C ARG A 190 -19.33 -17.39 -1.21
N GLU A 191 -19.43 -16.87 -2.42
CA GLU A 191 -20.72 -16.57 -3.02
C GLU A 191 -21.54 -17.87 -3.10
N GLY A 192 -22.82 -17.79 -2.68
CA GLY A 192 -23.70 -18.95 -2.59
C GLY A 192 -23.60 -19.77 -1.30
N ASP A 193 -22.56 -19.59 -0.47
CA ASP A 193 -22.45 -20.24 0.84
C ASP A 193 -23.27 -19.47 1.89
N THR A 194 -24.51 -19.91 2.07
CA THR A 194 -25.46 -19.28 3.00
C THR A 194 -25.06 -19.47 4.46
N GLU A 195 -24.34 -20.54 4.79
CA GLU A 195 -23.89 -20.83 6.15
C GLU A 195 -22.75 -19.86 6.54
N GLN A 196 -21.73 -19.72 5.68
CA GLN A 196 -20.66 -18.74 5.89
C GLN A 196 -21.20 -17.31 5.95
N LYS A 197 -22.13 -16.95 5.06
CA LYS A 197 -22.79 -15.65 5.07
C LYS A 197 -23.53 -15.38 6.38
N THR A 198 -24.24 -16.38 6.90
CA THR A 198 -24.96 -16.26 8.18
C THR A 198 -23.99 -16.14 9.35
N ALA A 199 -22.90 -16.91 9.35
CA ALA A 199 -21.84 -16.81 10.36
C ALA A 199 -21.17 -15.43 10.35
N ALA A 200 -20.84 -14.91 9.17
CA ALA A 200 -20.30 -13.56 9.01
C ALA A 200 -21.25 -12.47 9.54
N ALA A 201 -22.56 -12.60 9.24
CA ALA A 201 -23.57 -11.67 9.75
C ALA A 201 -23.68 -11.70 11.29
N LYS A 202 -23.60 -12.87 11.91
CA LYS A 202 -23.58 -13.02 13.37
C LYS A 202 -22.35 -12.36 14.00
N ILE A 203 -21.17 -12.53 13.41
CA ILE A 203 -19.93 -11.86 13.87
C ILE A 203 -20.11 -10.35 13.81
N ILE A 204 -20.61 -9.82 12.68
CA ILE A 204 -20.86 -8.38 12.52
C ILE A 204 -21.83 -7.84 13.58
N GLN A 205 -22.91 -8.60 13.87
CA GLN A 205 -23.90 -8.22 14.87
C GLN A 205 -23.36 -8.31 16.31
N SER A 206 -22.37 -9.16 16.56
CA SER A 206 -21.74 -9.31 17.88
C SER A 206 -20.71 -8.20 18.19
N ILE A 207 -20.32 -7.40 17.20
CA ILE A 207 -19.41 -6.27 17.42
C ILE A 207 -20.17 -5.19 18.22
N PRO A 208 -19.69 -4.79 19.42
CA PRO A 208 -20.35 -3.75 20.19
C PRO A 208 -20.44 -2.45 19.39
N HIS A 209 -21.65 -1.92 19.23
CA HIS A 209 -21.82 -0.58 18.69
C HIS A 209 -21.27 0.42 19.71
N VAL A 210 -20.11 1.00 19.43
CA VAL A 210 -19.62 2.15 20.20
C VAL A 210 -20.55 3.31 19.88
N SER A 211 -21.33 3.72 20.89
CA SER A 211 -22.29 4.80 20.78
C SER A 211 -21.60 6.08 20.28
N GLY A 212 -22.01 6.56 19.11
CA GLY A 212 -21.59 7.84 18.55
C GLY A 212 -20.91 7.82 17.19
N HIS A 213 -20.46 6.67 16.69
CA HIS A 213 -19.93 6.57 15.34
C HIS A 213 -20.69 5.53 14.51
N PRO A 214 -21.22 5.90 13.33
CA PRO A 214 -21.82 4.91 12.44
C PRO A 214 -20.75 3.90 12.03
N CYS A 215 -21.00 2.62 12.33
CA CYS A 215 -20.23 1.53 11.76
C CYS A 215 -20.44 1.58 10.23
N LEU A 216 -19.46 2.12 9.49
CA LEU A 216 -19.48 2.13 8.03
C LEU A 216 -19.23 0.69 7.54
N LEU A 217 -20.30 -0.09 7.49
CA LEU A 217 -20.32 -1.36 6.78
C LEU A 217 -20.29 -1.08 5.27
N SER A 218 -19.11 -0.96 4.70
CA SER A 218 -18.99 -1.04 3.25
C SER A 218 -19.23 -2.50 2.84
N LYS A 219 -20.41 -2.77 2.27
CA LYS A 219 -20.70 -4.04 1.60
C LYS A 219 -19.86 -4.11 0.32
N ALA A 220 -18.65 -4.65 0.39
CA ALA A 220 -17.96 -5.12 -0.80
C ALA A 220 -18.53 -6.52 -1.12
N VAL A 221 -19.49 -6.57 -2.02
CA VAL A 221 -19.89 -7.82 -2.64
C VAL A 221 -18.89 -8.06 -3.77
N ILE A 222 -17.96 -8.97 -3.57
CA ILE A 222 -17.11 -9.49 -4.64
C ILE A 222 -17.97 -10.49 -5.40
N ARG A 223 -18.38 -10.14 -6.61
CA ARG A 223 -18.98 -11.06 -7.58
C ARG A 223 -17.93 -11.93 -8.21
#